data_7a9602feface9f129a44249b626b2541
#
_entry.id   7a9602feface9f129a44249b626b2541
#
_cell.length_a   1.000
_cell.length_b   1.000
_cell.length_c   1.000
_cell.angle_alpha   90.00
_cell.angle_beta   90.00
_cell.angle_gamma   90.00
#
_symmetry.space_group_name_H-M   'P 1'
#
loop_
_entity.id
_entity.type
_entity.pdbx_description
1 polymer ?
#
loop_
_entity_poly.entity_id
_entity_poly.type
_entity_poly.pdbx_seq_one_letter_code
_entity_poly.pdbx_strand_id
1 'polypeptide(L)'
;MIXLNLLFLLLSSALLSADYITGTVLDADTSKSILLVKLATTGGEFQNNETIRFKVGAGDREIDYKDRLIRAKAVYYANNWHLESVFPVDGLQAEIAQVINNQLHEDTSTKTRRRALRDGDYIPNFALLDQNGRFSQIKQLRGKPFVLNFIFTRCMVPEMCPAATAKMSELQVVAAQNNWENLNFVSITMDPTFDSPGIXNEYMQANDLKPXNFHLLTHFDSSVVEDILYQFGILTRDENNTITHTMTTFLIDANGKIIYAKDGPRWSVDSIMKAAEPLFN
;
A
#
# COMPACT_ATOMS: atom_id res chain seq x y z
N MET A 1 -29.28 56.93 18.15
CA MET A 1 -28.16 56.09 17.61
C MET A 1 -28.15 54.78 18.36
N ILE A 2 -28.62 53.69 17.76
CA ILE A 2 -28.76 52.36 18.38
C ILE A 2 -27.66 51.44 17.78
N UNK A 3 -26.61 50.81 18.36
CA UNK A 3 -25.81 50.15 17.94
C UNK A 3 -26.14 49.01 17.77
N LEU A 4 -26.17 48.59 16.93
CA LEU A 4 -26.41 47.21 16.58
C LEU A 4 -25.14 46.38 16.83
N ASN A 5 -25.11 45.72 17.92
CA ASN A 5 -24.06 44.75 18.22
C ASN A 5 -24.26 43.48 17.41
N LEU A 6 -23.44 43.32 16.35
CA LEU A 6 -23.41 42.08 15.57
C LEU A 6 -22.55 41.06 16.33
N LEU A 7 -23.23 40.10 16.96
CA LEU A 7 -22.55 38.98 17.65
C LEU A 7 -22.10 37.97 16.58
N PHE A 8 -20.81 37.99 16.24
CA PHE A 8 -20.20 36.96 15.40
C PHE A 8 -20.09 35.67 16.21
N LEU A 9 -20.98 34.75 15.97
CA LEU A 9 -20.79 33.37 16.44
C LEU A 9 -19.70 32.71 15.58
N LEU A 10 -18.52 32.67 16.13
CA LEU A 10 -17.44 31.81 15.60
C LEU A 10 -17.83 30.35 15.88
N LEU A 11 -18.42 29.71 14.89
CA LEU A 11 -18.48 28.25 14.88
C LEU A 11 -17.04 27.73 14.74
N SER A 12 -16.40 27.47 15.86
CA SER A 12 -15.19 26.67 15.85
C SER A 12 -15.61 25.25 15.46
N SER A 13 -15.42 24.89 14.20
CA SER A 13 -15.39 23.50 13.82
C SER A 13 -14.17 22.88 14.52
N ALA A 14 -14.41 22.29 15.67
CA ALA A 14 -13.41 21.47 16.31
C ALA A 14 -13.11 20.33 15.33
N LEU A 15 -11.96 20.39 14.67
CA LEU A 15 -11.38 19.23 14.00
C LEU A 15 -11.08 18.25 15.14
N LEU A 16 -11.99 17.31 15.37
CA LEU A 16 -11.72 16.19 16.25
C LEU A 16 -10.45 15.50 15.74
N SER A 17 -9.45 15.45 16.58
CA SER A 17 -8.21 14.75 16.25
C SER A 17 -8.57 13.31 15.89
N ALA A 18 -8.08 12.86 14.77
CA ALA A 18 -8.32 11.49 14.31
C ALA A 18 -7.66 10.51 15.29
N ASP A 19 -8.45 9.67 15.90
CA ASP A 19 -7.95 8.69 16.87
C ASP A 19 -7.75 7.33 16.20
N TYR A 20 -6.58 6.75 16.39
CA TYR A 20 -6.34 5.37 15.98
C TYR A 20 -7.04 4.43 16.95
N ILE A 21 -7.77 3.49 16.38
CA ILE A 21 -8.46 2.43 17.11
C ILE A 21 -7.94 1.07 16.66
N THR A 22 -8.09 0.07 17.53
CA THR A 22 -8.03 -1.35 17.13
C THR A 22 -9.33 -2.01 17.56
N GLY A 23 -9.80 -2.95 16.76
CA GLY A 23 -11.04 -3.66 17.08
C GLY A 23 -11.29 -4.83 16.15
N THR A 24 -12.12 -5.75 16.62
CA THR A 24 -12.53 -6.92 15.82
C THR A 24 -13.79 -6.58 15.04
N VAL A 25 -13.76 -6.83 13.75
CA VAL A 25 -14.93 -6.65 12.88
C VAL A 25 -15.90 -7.82 13.12
N LEU A 26 -17.02 -7.54 13.72
CA LEU A 26 -18.05 -8.54 14.02
C LEU A 26 -18.92 -8.83 12.80
N ASP A 27 -19.14 -7.84 11.96
CA ASP A 27 -19.99 -7.96 10.78
C ASP A 27 -19.67 -6.88 9.76
N ALA A 28 -19.98 -7.15 8.51
CA ALA A 28 -19.72 -6.23 7.38
C ALA A 28 -20.97 -6.18 6.48
N ASP A 29 -21.58 -5.00 6.36
CA ASP A 29 -22.68 -4.76 5.42
C ASP A 29 -22.11 -4.06 4.18
N THR A 30 -21.74 -4.88 3.19
CA THR A 30 -21.13 -4.39 1.96
C THR A 30 -22.08 -3.48 1.15
N SER A 31 -23.38 -3.73 1.25
CA SER A 31 -24.39 -2.92 0.52
C SER A 31 -24.47 -1.48 1.04
N LYS A 32 -24.13 -1.27 2.31
CA LYS A 32 -24.17 0.05 2.97
C LYS A 32 -22.78 0.60 3.26
N SER A 33 -21.71 -0.13 2.93
CA SER A 33 -20.33 0.24 3.25
C SER A 33 -20.15 0.46 4.77
N ILE A 34 -20.62 -0.49 5.58
CA ILE A 34 -20.60 -0.39 7.04
C ILE A 34 -19.87 -1.61 7.63
N LEU A 35 -18.96 -1.36 8.56
CA LEU A 35 -18.36 -2.37 9.43
C LEU A 35 -18.88 -2.19 10.85
N LEU A 36 -19.27 -3.29 11.49
CA LEU A 36 -19.63 -3.34 12.91
C LEU A 36 -18.38 -3.80 13.66
N VAL A 37 -17.78 -2.91 14.45
CA VAL A 37 -16.48 -3.17 15.08
C VAL A 37 -16.61 -3.15 16.59
N LYS A 38 -16.13 -4.21 17.26
CA LYS A 38 -15.96 -4.25 18.71
C LYS A 38 -14.56 -3.76 19.05
N LEU A 39 -14.49 -2.62 19.71
CA LEU A 39 -13.24 -1.92 19.98
C LEU A 39 -12.42 -2.65 21.06
N ALA A 40 -11.14 -2.87 20.81
CA ALA A 40 -10.19 -3.48 21.75
C ALA A 40 -9.39 -2.40 22.49
N THR A 41 -8.77 -1.49 21.75
CA THR A 41 -8.08 -0.34 22.32
C THR A 41 -8.56 0.93 21.62
N THR A 42 -8.72 1.97 22.38
CA THR A 42 -9.26 3.22 21.88
C THR A 42 -8.50 4.42 22.46
N GLY A 43 -8.62 5.52 21.75
CA GLY A 43 -8.30 6.86 22.24
C GLY A 43 -9.53 7.75 22.10
N GLY A 44 -9.46 8.93 22.70
CA GLY A 44 -10.47 9.95 22.49
C GLY A 44 -11.85 9.59 23.05
N GLU A 45 -12.87 9.62 22.20
CA GLU A 45 -14.28 9.56 22.62
C GLU A 45 -14.81 8.13 22.86
N PHE A 46 -14.07 7.11 22.45
CA PHE A 46 -14.56 5.73 22.49
C PHE A 46 -14.18 5.02 23.79
N GLN A 47 -14.97 4.00 24.13
CA GLN A 47 -14.69 3.13 25.28
C GLN A 47 -14.27 1.74 24.82
N ASN A 48 -13.38 1.10 25.57
CA ASN A 48 -12.97 -0.27 25.30
C ASN A 48 -14.19 -1.22 25.40
N ASN A 49 -14.23 -2.19 24.51
CA ASN A 49 -15.32 -3.17 24.36
C ASN A 49 -16.63 -2.57 23.81
N GLU A 50 -16.66 -1.29 23.47
CA GLU A 50 -17.80 -0.69 22.80
C GLU A 50 -17.93 -1.27 21.38
N THR A 51 -19.17 -1.43 20.91
CA THR A 51 -19.45 -1.92 19.56
C THR A 51 -20.07 -0.78 18.73
N ILE A 52 -19.38 -0.40 17.66
CA ILE A 52 -19.73 0.78 16.88
C ILE A 52 -19.85 0.41 15.40
N ARG A 53 -20.80 1.08 14.74
CA ARG A 53 -20.95 1.05 13.28
C ARG A 53 -20.12 2.16 12.65
N PHE A 54 -19.22 1.77 11.77
CA PHE A 54 -18.37 2.70 11.03
C PHE A 54 -18.65 2.59 9.54
N LYS A 55 -18.71 3.71 8.85
CA LYS A 55 -18.68 3.73 7.39
C LYS A 55 -17.25 3.53 6.90
N VAL A 56 -17.11 2.91 5.73
CA VAL A 56 -15.81 2.69 5.09
C VAL A 56 -15.84 3.12 3.63
N GLY A 57 -14.67 3.30 3.04
CA GLY A 57 -14.51 3.63 1.63
C GLY A 57 -14.94 2.50 0.69
N ALA A 58 -15.01 2.82 -0.59
CA ALA A 58 -15.44 1.86 -1.62
C ALA A 58 -14.48 0.67 -1.71
N GLY A 59 -13.18 0.90 -1.61
CA GLY A 59 -12.18 -0.17 -1.66
C GLY A 59 -12.22 -1.06 -0.42
N ASP A 60 -12.40 -0.47 0.75
CA ASP A 60 -12.51 -1.23 2.01
C ASP A 60 -13.75 -2.11 2.03
N ARG A 61 -14.84 -1.64 1.41
CA ARG A 61 -16.08 -2.42 1.28
C ARG A 61 -15.86 -3.76 0.56
N GLU A 62 -14.92 -3.79 -0.37
CA GLU A 62 -14.64 -4.99 -1.18
C GLU A 62 -13.71 -5.99 -0.49
N ILE A 63 -13.16 -5.62 0.67
CA ILE A 63 -12.23 -6.47 1.44
C ILE A 63 -13.01 -7.20 2.51
N ASP A 64 -12.74 -8.51 2.64
CA ASP A 64 -13.38 -9.32 3.69
C ASP A 64 -12.67 -9.11 5.02
N TYR A 65 -13.18 -8.17 5.80
CA TYR A 65 -12.66 -7.88 7.15
C TYR A 65 -13.37 -8.67 8.24
N LYS A 66 -14.42 -9.44 7.93
CA LYS A 66 -15.18 -10.14 8.97
C LYS A 66 -14.28 -11.04 9.81
N ASP A 67 -14.47 -10.97 11.11
CA ASP A 67 -13.72 -11.69 12.15
C ASP A 67 -12.23 -11.29 12.25
N ARG A 68 -11.79 -10.24 11.50
CA ARG A 68 -10.41 -9.76 11.55
C ARG A 68 -10.24 -8.71 12.65
N LEU A 69 -9.09 -8.71 13.30
CA LEU A 69 -8.66 -7.57 14.11
C LEU A 69 -8.07 -6.53 13.17
N ILE A 70 -8.62 -5.32 13.21
CA ILE A 70 -8.14 -4.22 12.37
C ILE A 70 -7.57 -3.10 13.25
N ARG A 71 -6.63 -2.35 12.66
CA ARG A 71 -6.17 -1.04 13.10
C ARG A 71 -6.64 -0.04 12.07
N ALA A 72 -7.25 1.06 12.53
CA ALA A 72 -7.80 2.05 11.62
C ALA A 72 -7.83 3.43 12.28
N LYS A 73 -8.02 4.45 11.47
CA LYS A 73 -8.18 5.83 11.92
C LYS A 73 -9.68 6.16 11.92
N ALA A 74 -10.23 6.48 13.10
CA ALA A 74 -11.64 6.86 13.22
C ALA A 74 -11.77 8.37 13.01
N VAL A 75 -12.66 8.77 12.11
CA VAL A 75 -12.89 10.19 11.75
C VAL A 75 -14.39 10.46 11.71
N TYR A 76 -14.84 11.55 12.35
CA TYR A 76 -16.25 11.92 12.34
C TYR A 76 -16.50 13.02 11.30
N TYR A 77 -17.35 12.72 10.32
CA TYR A 77 -17.82 13.72 9.35
C TYR A 77 -19.16 13.28 8.76
N ALA A 78 -19.90 14.24 8.20
CA ALA A 78 -21.22 13.98 7.60
C ALA A 78 -22.16 13.20 8.55
N ASN A 79 -22.09 13.53 9.84
CA ASN A 79 -22.92 12.93 10.91
C ASN A 79 -22.72 11.41 11.08
N ASN A 80 -21.56 10.89 10.70
CA ASN A 80 -21.22 9.47 10.86
C ASN A 80 -19.76 9.31 11.26
N TRP A 81 -19.47 8.24 11.98
CA TRP A 81 -18.11 7.77 12.17
C TRP A 81 -17.66 6.99 10.94
N HIS A 82 -16.48 7.30 10.45
CA HIS A 82 -15.83 6.63 9.32
C HIS A 82 -14.52 6.01 9.76
N LEU A 83 -14.13 4.93 9.11
CA LEU A 83 -12.78 4.39 9.23
C LEU A 83 -11.99 4.74 7.97
N GLU A 84 -10.80 5.27 8.19
CA GLU A 84 -9.79 5.50 7.16
C GLU A 84 -8.54 4.67 7.52
N SER A 85 -7.70 4.39 6.55
CA SER A 85 -6.45 3.65 6.75
C SER A 85 -6.69 2.34 7.51
N VAL A 86 -7.60 1.50 6.98
CA VAL A 86 -7.99 0.24 7.61
C VAL A 86 -6.95 -0.83 7.26
N PHE A 87 -6.31 -1.40 8.28
CA PHE A 87 -5.29 -2.43 8.14
C PHE A 87 -5.62 -3.63 9.04
N PRO A 88 -5.78 -4.84 8.48
CA PRO A 88 -5.80 -6.05 9.31
C PRO A 88 -4.45 -6.24 9.99
N VAL A 89 -4.46 -6.58 11.28
CA VAL A 89 -3.24 -6.70 12.08
C VAL A 89 -3.16 -8.02 12.84
N ASP A 90 -3.98 -9.01 12.47
CA ASP A 90 -4.14 -10.25 13.21
C ASP A 90 -3.60 -11.47 12.48
N GLY A 91 -3.54 -12.55 13.22
CA GLY A 91 -3.27 -13.89 12.72
C GLY A 91 -1.79 -14.24 12.61
N LEU A 92 -1.54 -15.52 12.41
CA LEU A 92 -0.18 -16.06 12.29
C LEU A 92 0.64 -15.37 11.20
N GLN A 93 -0.01 -14.97 10.10
CA GLN A 93 0.70 -14.29 9.02
C GLN A 93 1.22 -12.90 9.43
N ALA A 94 0.50 -12.20 10.31
CA ALA A 94 0.96 -10.93 10.86
C ALA A 94 2.20 -11.13 11.75
N GLU A 95 2.19 -12.18 12.57
CA GLU A 95 3.33 -12.52 13.44
C GLU A 95 4.55 -12.90 12.59
N ILE A 96 4.37 -13.72 11.56
CA ILE A 96 5.45 -14.09 10.63
C ILE A 96 5.98 -12.83 9.91
N ALA A 97 5.09 -11.96 9.45
CA ALA A 97 5.47 -10.71 8.78
C ALA A 97 6.34 -9.84 9.70
N GLN A 98 5.95 -9.73 10.97
CA GLN A 98 6.72 -8.96 11.95
C GLN A 98 8.15 -9.50 12.11
N VAL A 99 8.30 -10.83 12.23
CA VAL A 99 9.63 -11.46 12.36
C VAL A 99 10.49 -11.14 11.12
N ILE A 100 9.91 -11.29 9.93
CA ILE A 100 10.60 -11.02 8.65
C ILE A 100 11.03 -9.55 8.57
N ASN A 101 10.12 -8.64 8.91
CA ASN A 101 10.39 -7.20 8.80
C ASN A 101 11.38 -6.73 9.87
N ASN A 102 11.37 -7.32 11.05
CA ASN A 102 12.39 -7.05 12.07
C ASN A 102 13.79 -7.44 11.55
N GLN A 103 13.92 -8.60 10.87
CA GLN A 103 15.18 -8.98 10.27
C GLN A 103 15.61 -8.00 9.17
N LEU A 104 14.66 -7.56 8.33
CA LEU A 104 14.93 -6.54 7.31
C LEU A 104 15.46 -5.25 7.96
N HIS A 105 14.84 -4.83 9.05
CA HIS A 105 15.26 -3.63 9.79
C HIS A 105 16.68 -3.76 10.34
N GLU A 106 17.01 -4.90 10.94
CA GLU A 106 18.37 -5.20 11.42
C GLU A 106 19.37 -5.13 10.28
N ASP A 107 19.07 -5.77 9.15
CA ASP A 107 19.93 -5.77 7.96
C ASP A 107 20.11 -4.35 7.39
N THR A 108 19.05 -3.53 7.45
CA THR A 108 19.08 -2.16 6.93
C THR A 108 19.88 -1.24 7.86
N SER A 109 19.65 -1.34 9.18
CA SER A 109 20.26 -0.46 10.18
C SER A 109 21.79 -0.69 10.31
N THR A 110 22.28 -1.87 9.97
CA THR A 110 23.73 -2.18 10.03
C THR A 110 24.49 -1.69 8.80
N LYS A 111 23.82 -1.25 7.75
CA LYS A 111 24.49 -0.78 6.54
C LYS A 111 25.16 0.58 6.76
N THR A 112 26.47 0.62 6.62
CA THR A 112 27.25 1.85 6.78
C THR A 112 27.12 2.80 5.59
N ARG A 113 26.81 2.25 4.41
CA ARG A 113 26.61 3.05 3.18
C ARG A 113 25.43 2.53 2.39
N ARG A 114 24.66 3.46 1.89
CA ARG A 114 23.57 3.16 0.97
C ARG A 114 24.14 2.71 -0.38
N ARG A 115 23.82 1.48 -0.74
CA ARG A 115 24.11 0.94 -2.06
C ARG A 115 22.79 0.42 -2.63
N ALA A 116 22.27 1.14 -3.61
CA ALA A 116 21.05 0.73 -4.28
C ALA A 116 21.25 -0.63 -4.97
N LEU A 117 20.23 -1.46 -4.90
CA LEU A 117 20.21 -2.75 -5.59
C LEU A 117 20.25 -2.54 -7.11
N ARG A 118 20.99 -3.39 -7.81
CA ARG A 118 21.23 -3.31 -9.26
C ARG A 118 21.21 -4.70 -9.88
N ASP A 119 21.33 -4.76 -11.19
CA ASP A 119 21.43 -6.02 -11.94
C ASP A 119 22.48 -6.93 -11.30
N GLY A 120 22.10 -8.18 -11.06
CA GLY A 120 22.93 -9.20 -10.44
C GLY A 120 22.71 -9.35 -8.94
N ASP A 121 22.13 -8.36 -8.26
CA ASP A 121 21.87 -8.44 -6.81
C ASP A 121 20.62 -9.28 -6.54
N TYR A 122 20.54 -9.84 -5.34
CA TYR A 122 19.34 -10.52 -4.85
C TYR A 122 18.54 -9.57 -3.97
N ILE A 123 17.20 -9.58 -4.14
CA ILE A 123 16.33 -8.75 -3.32
C ILE A 123 16.21 -9.32 -1.89
N PRO A 124 16.09 -8.45 -0.87
CA PRO A 124 15.83 -8.91 0.50
C PRO A 124 14.44 -9.52 0.63
N ASN A 125 14.24 -10.32 1.68
CA ASN A 125 12.90 -10.76 2.02
C ASN A 125 12.20 -9.68 2.86
N PHE A 126 10.92 -9.48 2.64
CA PHE A 126 10.04 -8.60 3.42
C PHE A 126 8.61 -9.07 3.29
N ALA A 127 7.74 -8.59 4.16
CA ALA A 127 6.33 -8.94 4.14
C ALA A 127 5.46 -7.68 4.25
N LEU A 128 4.50 -7.56 3.36
CA LEU A 128 3.59 -6.41 3.27
C LEU A 128 2.15 -6.91 3.16
N LEU A 129 1.19 -6.02 3.31
CA LEU A 129 -0.23 -6.29 3.05
C LEU A 129 -0.53 -5.98 1.59
N ASP A 130 -1.26 -6.89 0.93
CA ASP A 130 -1.74 -6.66 -0.43
C ASP A 130 -3.02 -5.82 -0.42
N GLN A 131 -3.53 -5.51 -1.60
CA GLN A 131 -4.76 -4.73 -1.80
C GLN A 131 -6.02 -5.40 -1.26
N ASN A 132 -5.93 -6.65 -0.82
CA ASN A 132 -7.04 -7.38 -0.19
C ASN A 132 -6.85 -7.51 1.33
N GLY A 133 -5.87 -6.79 1.90
CA GLY A 133 -5.59 -6.86 3.32
C GLY A 133 -4.98 -8.19 3.77
N ARG A 134 -4.27 -8.89 2.89
CA ARG A 134 -3.61 -10.17 3.19
C ARG A 134 -2.11 -9.97 3.26
N PHE A 135 -1.48 -10.51 4.30
CA PHE A 135 -0.02 -10.47 4.39
C PHE A 135 0.59 -11.34 3.29
N SER A 136 1.55 -10.76 2.57
CA SER A 136 2.26 -11.37 1.47
C SER A 136 3.77 -11.17 1.67
N GLN A 137 4.52 -12.26 1.72
CA GLN A 137 5.98 -12.21 1.71
C GLN A 137 6.46 -12.15 0.26
N ILE A 138 7.41 -11.28 -0.03
CA ILE A 138 7.97 -11.21 -1.39
C ILE A 138 8.62 -12.55 -1.78
N LYS A 139 9.13 -13.30 -0.81
CA LYS A 139 9.68 -14.63 -1.01
C LYS A 139 8.66 -15.63 -1.57
N GLN A 140 7.35 -15.41 -1.36
CA GLN A 140 6.29 -16.27 -1.89
C GLN A 140 6.19 -16.19 -3.42
N LEU A 141 6.74 -15.13 -4.03
CA LEU A 141 6.82 -15.02 -5.48
C LEU A 141 8.01 -15.79 -6.08
N ARG A 142 8.91 -16.35 -5.25
CA ARG A 142 10.00 -17.19 -5.76
C ARG A 142 9.43 -18.39 -6.50
N GLY A 143 10.09 -18.75 -7.59
CA GLY A 143 9.57 -19.71 -8.56
C GLY A 143 8.85 -19.05 -9.74
N LYS A 144 8.60 -17.74 -9.64
CA LYS A 144 7.97 -16.95 -10.69
C LYS A 144 8.71 -15.63 -10.86
N PRO A 145 9.03 -15.23 -12.09
CA PRO A 145 9.60 -13.89 -12.30
C PRO A 145 8.56 -12.81 -12.04
N PHE A 146 9.02 -11.61 -11.69
CA PHE A 146 8.10 -10.49 -11.50
C PHE A 146 8.75 -9.14 -11.81
N VAL A 147 7.92 -8.19 -12.22
CA VAL A 147 8.31 -6.79 -12.41
C VAL A 147 7.92 -6.02 -11.16
N LEU A 148 8.85 -5.25 -10.61
CA LEU A 148 8.66 -4.49 -9.37
C LEU A 148 8.90 -3.01 -9.63
N ASN A 149 7.96 -2.17 -9.17
CA ASN A 149 8.17 -0.72 -9.13
C ASN A 149 7.62 -0.12 -7.83
N PHE A 150 7.79 1.19 -7.68
CA PHE A 150 7.37 1.94 -6.50
C PHE A 150 6.47 3.09 -6.94
N ILE A 151 5.33 3.25 -6.25
CA ILE A 151 4.33 4.26 -6.58
C ILE A 151 3.74 4.87 -5.30
N PHE A 152 2.94 5.91 -5.43
CA PHE A 152 1.93 6.29 -4.43
C PHE A 152 0.67 6.77 -5.17
N THR A 153 -0.49 6.42 -4.60
CA THR A 153 -1.75 6.52 -5.36
C THR A 153 -2.19 7.95 -5.65
N ARG A 154 -1.81 8.91 -4.79
CA ARG A 154 -2.18 10.32 -4.96
C ARG A 154 -1.12 11.15 -5.71
N CYS A 155 -0.23 10.50 -6.47
CA CYS A 155 0.75 11.19 -7.31
C CYS A 155 0.04 11.93 -8.44
N MET A 156 0.20 13.25 -8.48
CA MET A 156 -0.48 14.10 -9.47
C MET A 156 0.41 14.46 -10.66
N VAL A 157 1.64 13.91 -10.73
CA VAL A 157 2.57 14.18 -11.83
C VAL A 157 2.37 13.14 -12.93
N PRO A 158 1.78 13.51 -14.07
CA PRO A 158 1.36 12.52 -15.09
C PRO A 158 2.50 11.65 -15.62
N GLU A 159 3.71 12.17 -15.69
CA GLU A 159 4.88 11.47 -16.23
C GLU A 159 5.54 10.52 -15.21
N MET A 160 5.07 10.50 -13.96
CA MET A 160 5.64 9.71 -12.87
C MET A 160 4.78 8.47 -12.59
N CYS A 161 4.17 8.39 -11.39
CA CYS A 161 3.40 7.20 -11.00
C CYS A 161 2.26 6.86 -11.99
N PRO A 162 1.47 7.85 -12.48
CA PRO A 162 0.42 7.50 -13.45
C PRO A 162 0.98 6.84 -14.72
N ALA A 163 2.04 7.40 -15.30
CA ALA A 163 2.67 6.81 -16.49
C ALA A 163 3.28 5.44 -16.18
N ALA A 164 3.91 5.28 -15.01
CA ALA A 164 4.49 3.99 -14.61
C ALA A 164 3.40 2.92 -14.45
N THR A 165 2.27 3.28 -13.83
CA THR A 165 1.14 2.36 -13.64
C THR A 165 0.50 1.96 -14.98
N ALA A 166 0.33 2.94 -15.90
CA ALA A 166 -0.19 2.64 -17.23
C ALA A 166 0.71 1.66 -17.99
N LYS A 167 2.04 1.82 -17.88
CA LYS A 167 2.99 0.88 -18.49
C LYS A 167 2.94 -0.50 -17.83
N MET A 168 2.75 -0.57 -16.51
CA MET A 168 2.60 -1.86 -15.81
C MET A 168 1.31 -2.56 -16.25
N SER A 169 0.22 -1.82 -16.44
CA SER A 169 -1.05 -2.36 -16.98
C SER A 169 -0.85 -2.89 -18.40
N GLU A 170 -0.22 -2.10 -19.27
CA GLU A 170 0.10 -2.51 -20.64
C GLU A 170 0.98 -3.76 -20.65
N LEU A 171 2.03 -3.79 -19.83
CA LEU A 171 2.94 -4.91 -19.73
C LEU A 171 2.21 -6.19 -19.29
N GLN A 172 1.25 -6.08 -18.36
CA GLN A 172 0.43 -7.20 -17.93
C GLN A 172 -0.39 -7.78 -19.11
N VAL A 173 -0.97 -6.91 -19.94
CA VAL A 173 -1.73 -7.31 -21.14
C VAL A 173 -0.80 -7.99 -22.16
N VAL A 174 0.34 -7.39 -22.46
CA VAL A 174 1.29 -7.93 -23.45
C VAL A 174 1.88 -9.27 -22.98
N ALA A 175 2.19 -9.40 -21.70
CA ALA A 175 2.66 -10.67 -21.13
C ALA A 175 1.61 -11.79 -21.30
N ALA A 176 0.35 -11.49 -21.02
CA ALA A 176 -0.76 -12.46 -21.23
C ALA A 176 -0.89 -12.86 -22.69
N GLN A 177 -0.76 -11.92 -23.63
CA GLN A 177 -0.81 -12.20 -25.08
C GLN A 177 0.35 -13.10 -25.53
N ASN A 178 1.47 -13.09 -24.80
CA ASN A 178 2.62 -13.96 -25.07
C ASN A 178 2.57 -15.28 -24.27
N ASN A 179 1.47 -15.56 -23.58
CA ASN A 179 1.28 -16.75 -22.72
C ASN A 179 2.27 -16.78 -21.54
N TRP A 180 2.71 -15.62 -21.05
CA TRP A 180 3.61 -15.49 -19.88
C TRP A 180 2.78 -15.29 -18.60
N GLU A 181 1.84 -16.19 -18.34
CA GLU A 181 0.92 -16.11 -17.21
C GLU A 181 1.62 -16.17 -15.85
N ASN A 182 2.85 -16.68 -15.83
CA ASN A 182 3.67 -16.77 -14.62
C ASN A 182 4.45 -15.48 -14.32
N LEU A 183 4.43 -14.48 -15.23
CA LEU A 183 5.03 -13.18 -14.93
C LEU A 183 4.11 -12.43 -13.97
N ASN A 184 4.62 -12.05 -12.82
CA ASN A 184 3.88 -11.30 -11.81
C ASN A 184 4.28 -9.83 -11.83
N PHE A 185 3.44 -9.00 -11.24
CA PHE A 185 3.61 -7.54 -11.18
C PHE A 185 3.44 -7.09 -9.74
N VAL A 186 4.37 -6.27 -9.27
CA VAL A 186 4.38 -5.79 -7.88
C VAL A 186 4.61 -4.29 -7.89
N SER A 187 3.73 -3.54 -7.25
CA SER A 187 3.96 -2.13 -6.98
C SER A 187 3.89 -1.92 -5.46
N ILE A 188 4.95 -1.36 -4.89
CA ILE A 188 5.03 -1.07 -3.45
C ILE A 188 4.77 0.42 -3.25
N THR A 189 3.90 0.76 -2.30
CA THR A 189 3.63 2.16 -2.01
C THR A 189 4.83 2.85 -1.36
N MET A 190 5.01 4.13 -1.69
CA MET A 190 5.92 5.04 -1.00
C MET A 190 5.20 5.90 0.04
N ASP A 191 3.87 5.77 0.13
CA ASP A 191 3.01 6.58 1.01
C ASP A 191 2.08 5.70 1.85
N PRO A 192 2.65 4.83 2.72
CA PRO A 192 1.83 3.87 3.47
C PRO A 192 0.88 4.53 4.47
N THR A 193 1.10 5.79 4.83
CA THR A 193 0.18 6.52 5.73
C THR A 193 -1.14 6.83 5.04
N PHE A 194 -1.16 6.95 3.73
CA PHE A 194 -2.36 7.17 2.92
C PHE A 194 -2.83 5.88 2.23
N ASP A 195 -1.91 5.15 1.63
CA ASP A 195 -2.20 4.01 0.75
C ASP A 195 -2.49 2.73 1.55
N SER A 196 -3.66 2.67 2.18
CA SER A 196 -4.15 1.45 2.86
C SER A 196 -4.59 0.39 1.83
N PRO A 197 -4.84 -0.85 2.27
CA PRO A 197 -5.37 -1.89 1.38
C PRO A 197 -6.60 -1.45 0.58
N GLY A 198 -7.56 -0.77 1.22
CA GLY A 198 -8.75 -0.26 0.53
C GLY A 198 -8.39 0.75 -0.55
N ILE A 199 -7.52 1.66 -0.27
CA ILE A 199 -7.02 2.61 -1.27
C ILE A 199 -6.28 1.89 -2.41
N UNK A 200 -5.44 0.89 -2.17
CA UNK A 200 -4.80 0.18 -3.01
C UNK A 200 -5.65 -0.49 -3.86
N ASN A 201 -6.94 -1.07 -3.29
CA ASN A 201 -7.97 -1.77 -4.08
C ASN A 201 -8.66 -0.82 -5.09
N GLU A 202 -9.09 0.34 -4.64
CA GLU A 202 -9.66 1.35 -5.53
C GLU A 202 -8.71 1.74 -6.67
N TYR A 203 -7.43 1.92 -6.35
CA TYR A 203 -6.41 2.28 -7.34
C TYR A 203 -6.24 1.17 -8.40
N MET A 204 -6.25 -0.09 -7.97
CA MET A 204 -6.18 -1.25 -8.87
C MET A 204 -7.33 -1.23 -9.87
N GLN A 205 -8.56 -1.02 -9.37
CA GLN A 205 -9.75 -0.97 -10.22
C GLN A 205 -9.71 0.22 -11.19
N ALA A 206 -9.32 1.38 -10.71
CA ALA A 206 -9.26 2.61 -11.52
C ALA A 206 -8.23 2.53 -12.66
N ASN A 207 -7.21 1.69 -12.50
CA ASN A 207 -6.13 1.54 -13.50
C ASN A 207 -6.21 0.22 -14.29
N ASP A 208 -7.32 -0.51 -14.19
CA ASP A 208 -7.55 -1.79 -14.88
C ASP A 208 -6.47 -2.85 -14.63
N LEU A 209 -5.80 -2.82 -13.47
CA LEU A 209 -4.80 -3.83 -13.09
C LEU A 209 -5.51 -5.13 -12.72
N LYS A 210 -5.05 -6.28 -13.25
CA LYS A 210 -5.74 -7.56 -13.07
C LYS A 210 -5.19 -8.28 -11.84
N PRO A 211 -6.02 -8.56 -10.84
CA PRO A 211 -5.56 -9.10 -9.55
C PRO A 211 -4.93 -10.49 -9.57
N UNK A 212 -4.99 -11.10 -10.62
CA UNK A 212 -4.47 -12.29 -10.78
C UNK A 212 -3.07 -12.45 -10.50
N ASN A 213 -2.37 -11.68 -11.06
CA ASN A 213 -0.91 -11.66 -10.94
C ASN A 213 -0.36 -10.26 -10.67
N PHE A 214 -1.17 -9.31 -10.26
CA PHE A 214 -0.74 -7.96 -9.85
C PHE A 214 -0.97 -7.76 -8.36
N HIS A 215 0.07 -7.30 -7.65
CA HIS A 215 0.07 -7.09 -6.21
C HIS A 215 0.44 -5.63 -5.91
N LEU A 216 -0.48 -4.89 -5.30
CA LEU A 216 -0.21 -3.57 -4.73
C LEU A 216 0.04 -3.75 -3.24
N LEU A 217 1.21 -3.35 -2.77
CA LEU A 217 1.68 -3.71 -1.43
C LEU A 217 1.87 -2.47 -0.56
N THR A 218 1.45 -2.56 0.70
CA THR A 218 1.51 -1.49 1.70
C THR A 218 1.77 -2.07 3.10
N HIS A 219 1.93 -1.20 4.10
CA HIS A 219 2.07 -1.63 5.50
C HIS A 219 1.59 -0.51 6.43
N PHE A 220 0.98 -0.88 7.56
CA PHE A 220 0.50 0.10 8.54
C PHE A 220 1.64 0.79 9.30
N ASP A 221 2.81 0.17 9.36
CA ASP A 221 4.02 0.75 9.96
C ASP A 221 4.91 1.28 8.82
N SER A 222 5.03 2.60 8.73
CA SER A 222 5.80 3.25 7.66
C SER A 222 7.27 2.87 7.69
N SER A 223 7.83 2.55 8.87
CA SER A 223 9.24 2.21 8.98
C SER A 223 9.60 0.95 8.16
N VAL A 224 8.66 0.01 8.02
CA VAL A 224 8.84 -1.18 7.18
C VAL A 224 9.03 -0.78 5.71
N VAL A 225 8.18 0.14 5.24
CA VAL A 225 8.28 0.63 3.86
C VAL A 225 9.59 1.43 3.68
N GLU A 226 9.95 2.25 4.66
CA GLU A 226 11.20 3.03 4.63
C GLU A 226 12.44 2.11 4.52
N ASP A 227 12.47 1.00 5.26
CA ASP A 227 13.54 0.01 5.15
C ASP A 227 13.62 -0.58 3.74
N ILE A 228 12.47 -0.93 3.15
CA ILE A 228 12.41 -1.45 1.77
C ILE A 228 12.93 -0.40 0.79
N LEU A 229 12.44 0.83 0.88
CA LEU A 229 12.87 1.93 0.00
C LEU A 229 14.39 2.14 0.11
N TYR A 230 14.92 2.09 1.34
CA TYR A 230 16.36 2.21 1.59
C TYR A 230 17.13 1.09 0.88
N GLN A 231 16.70 -0.18 1.02
CA GLN A 231 17.37 -1.33 0.38
C GLN A 231 17.38 -1.18 -1.15
N PHE A 232 16.27 -0.75 -1.74
CA PHE A 232 16.15 -0.59 -3.19
C PHE A 232 16.76 0.72 -3.71
N GLY A 233 17.20 1.61 -2.81
CA GLY A 233 17.80 2.88 -3.21
C GLY A 233 16.80 3.92 -3.70
N ILE A 234 15.54 3.79 -3.29
CA ILE A 234 14.50 4.76 -3.61
C ILE A 234 14.57 5.89 -2.58
N LEU A 235 14.78 7.10 -3.06
CA LEU A 235 14.82 8.30 -2.22
C LEU A 235 13.44 8.95 -2.25
N THR A 236 12.93 9.28 -1.09
CA THR A 236 11.67 10.01 -0.94
C THR A 236 11.89 11.25 -0.08
N ARG A 237 11.13 12.30 -0.36
CA ARG A 237 11.10 13.52 0.44
C ARG A 237 9.69 14.10 0.43
N ASP A 238 9.14 14.31 1.61
CA ASP A 238 7.86 15.01 1.73
C ASP A 238 8.03 16.48 1.36
N GLU A 239 7.19 16.98 0.49
CA GLU A 239 7.27 18.36 0.00
C GLU A 239 5.89 18.90 -0.37
N ASN A 240 5.42 19.89 0.39
CA ASN A 240 4.16 20.58 0.08
C ASN A 240 2.97 19.65 -0.19
N ASN A 241 2.70 18.72 0.72
CA ASN A 241 1.60 17.74 0.61
C ASN A 241 1.76 16.70 -0.51
N THR A 242 2.94 16.56 -1.07
CA THR A 242 3.25 15.51 -2.04
C THR A 242 4.59 14.87 -1.68
N ILE A 243 4.95 13.83 -2.42
CA ILE A 243 6.23 13.14 -2.22
C ILE A 243 7.06 13.33 -3.50
N THR A 244 8.22 13.97 -3.37
CA THR A 244 9.23 13.92 -4.43
C THR A 244 10.06 12.66 -4.22
N HIS A 245 10.38 11.95 -5.30
CA HIS A 245 11.01 10.64 -5.18
C HIS A 245 11.82 10.28 -6.43
N THR A 246 12.78 9.39 -6.22
CA THR A 246 13.42 8.69 -7.35
C THR A 246 12.54 7.52 -7.76
N MET A 247 12.73 7.02 -8.98
CA MET A 247 12.01 5.86 -9.49
C MET A 247 13.00 4.86 -10.06
N THR A 248 12.74 3.59 -9.83
CA THR A 248 13.43 2.50 -10.51
C THR A 248 12.43 1.37 -10.73
N THR A 249 12.47 0.77 -11.91
CA THR A 249 11.67 -0.42 -12.23
C THR A 249 12.64 -1.59 -12.39
N PHE A 250 12.29 -2.71 -11.78
CA PHE A 250 13.13 -3.90 -11.72
C PHE A 250 12.41 -5.09 -12.36
N LEU A 251 13.15 -5.94 -13.06
CA LEU A 251 12.70 -7.28 -13.41
C LEU A 251 13.50 -8.27 -12.57
N ILE A 252 12.80 -9.11 -11.84
CA ILE A 252 13.37 -10.07 -10.89
C ILE A 252 13.05 -11.48 -11.40
N ASP A 253 14.06 -12.36 -11.42
CA ASP A 253 13.88 -13.74 -11.86
C ASP A 253 13.24 -14.62 -10.76
N ALA A 254 12.96 -15.89 -11.10
CA ALA A 254 12.34 -16.84 -10.19
C ALA A 254 13.15 -17.12 -8.91
N ASN A 255 14.43 -16.79 -8.90
CA ASN A 255 15.31 -16.97 -7.72
C ASN A 255 15.41 -15.72 -6.86
N GLY A 256 14.76 -14.62 -7.26
CA GLY A 256 14.83 -13.34 -6.56
C GLY A 256 16.03 -12.49 -6.96
N LYS A 257 16.66 -12.79 -8.10
CA LYS A 257 17.79 -12.04 -8.62
C LYS A 257 17.30 -10.95 -9.57
N ILE A 258 17.81 -9.74 -9.43
CA ILE A 258 17.52 -8.65 -10.35
C ILE A 258 18.26 -8.91 -11.67
N ILE A 259 17.53 -8.99 -12.77
CA ILE A 259 18.09 -9.23 -14.11
C ILE A 259 17.94 -8.01 -15.01
N TYR A 260 17.23 -6.99 -14.55
CA TYR A 260 17.10 -5.70 -15.23
C TYR A 260 16.69 -4.66 -14.19
N ALA A 261 17.34 -3.50 -14.23
CA ALA A 261 16.96 -2.36 -13.42
C ALA A 261 17.06 -1.10 -14.28
N LYS A 262 16.02 -0.27 -14.25
CA LYS A 262 16.00 0.98 -15.03
C LYS A 262 15.55 2.12 -14.14
N ASP A 263 16.46 3.06 -13.93
CA ASP A 263 16.18 4.29 -13.19
C ASP A 263 15.34 5.26 -14.02
N GLY A 264 14.46 5.97 -13.34
CA GLY A 264 13.61 7.01 -13.91
C GLY A 264 12.35 6.48 -14.57
N PRO A 265 11.51 7.39 -15.08
CA PRO A 265 10.22 7.01 -15.68
C PRO A 265 10.31 6.53 -17.14
N ARG A 266 11.48 6.61 -17.78
CA ARG A 266 11.66 6.37 -19.22
C ARG A 266 11.98 4.91 -19.58
N TRP A 267 11.45 3.93 -18.81
CA TRP A 267 11.50 2.55 -19.26
C TRP A 267 10.35 2.27 -20.23
N SER A 268 10.48 1.24 -21.04
CA SER A 268 9.42 0.86 -22.00
C SER A 268 8.98 -0.59 -21.77
N VAL A 269 7.74 -0.88 -22.16
CA VAL A 269 7.19 -2.24 -22.14
C VAL A 269 8.09 -3.17 -22.94
N ASP A 270 8.50 -2.77 -24.15
CA ASP A 270 9.40 -3.56 -25.00
C ASP A 270 10.72 -3.90 -24.30
N SER A 271 11.30 -2.97 -23.53
CA SER A 271 12.59 -3.22 -22.85
C SER A 271 12.44 -4.30 -21.77
N ILE A 272 11.34 -4.30 -21.04
CA ILE A 272 11.07 -5.32 -20.03
C ILE A 272 10.75 -6.65 -20.70
N MET A 273 9.90 -6.65 -21.75
CA MET A 273 9.55 -7.88 -22.49
C MET A 273 10.81 -8.55 -23.06
N LYS A 274 11.70 -7.78 -23.67
CA LYS A 274 12.96 -8.27 -24.20
C LYS A 274 13.86 -8.87 -23.10
N ALA A 275 13.92 -8.21 -21.95
CA ALA A 275 14.71 -8.70 -20.81
C ALA A 275 14.11 -9.97 -20.20
N ALA A 276 12.77 -10.10 -20.23
CA ALA A 276 12.05 -11.25 -19.68
C ALA A 276 12.02 -12.47 -20.59
N GLU A 277 12.17 -12.29 -21.90
CA GLU A 277 12.05 -13.38 -22.90
C GLU A 277 12.86 -14.63 -22.53
N PRO A 278 14.12 -14.53 -22.10
CA PRO A 278 14.89 -15.73 -21.74
C PRO A 278 14.35 -16.52 -20.55
N LEU A 279 13.43 -15.94 -19.76
CA LEU A 279 12.83 -16.62 -18.61
C LEU A 279 11.66 -17.55 -19.02
N PHE A 280 11.20 -17.44 -20.27
CA PHE A 280 10.01 -18.16 -20.77
C PHE A 280 10.29 -19.07 -21.97
N ASN A 281 11.56 -19.11 -22.45
CA ASN A 281 12.03 -19.96 -23.55
C ASN A 281 12.62 -21.28 -23.07
#